data_f23bba5d374c36b8628fd5a01e8dbd38
#
_entry.id   f23bba5d374c36b8628fd5a01e8dbd38
#
_cell.length_a   1.000
_cell.length_b   1.000
_cell.length_c   1.000
_cell.angle_alpha   90.00
_cell.angle_beta   90.00
_cell.angle_gamma   90.00
#
_symmetry.space_group_name_H-M   'P 1'
#
loop_
_entity.id
_entity.type
_entity.pdbx_description
1 polymer ?
#
loop_
_entity_poly.entity_id
_entity_poly.type
_entity_poly.pdbx_seq_one_letter_code
_entity_poly.pdbx_strand_id
1 'polypeptide(L)'
;MARRKRASANDQPIGVGLTTKQMKRKKPLSSGYLVDIDPLNDNQKRLFNSYKEGKHLVAYGCAGTGKTFITLFNALKDVLDENTPYERIYLVRSLVATREIGFLPGSHEDKADIYQIPYKNMVKYMFQMPSDADFEMLYGNLKSQESIKFWSTSFLRGTTLDNAIVIVDEFQNLNFHELDSIITRVGENTKICFCGDARQSDLNKANERNGIVDFMNILRKMPSFDIIEFETDDIVRSGLVKEYIVAKIEAGF
;
A
#
# COMPACT_ATOMS: atom_id res chain seq x y z
N MET A 1 23.77 -65.76 -16.14
CA MET A 1 23.45 -64.55 -15.34
C MET A 1 23.37 -63.34 -16.26
N ALA A 2 22.19 -62.90 -16.63
CA ALA A 2 21.99 -61.79 -17.55
C ALA A 2 21.59 -60.52 -16.79
N ARG A 3 22.44 -59.48 -16.93
CA ARG A 3 22.25 -58.18 -16.31
C ARG A 3 21.33 -57.31 -17.18
N ARG A 4 20.10 -57.03 -16.70
CA ARG A 4 19.18 -56.10 -17.35
C ARG A 4 19.70 -54.66 -17.23
N LYS A 5 19.90 -54.00 -18.38
CA LYS A 5 20.10 -52.55 -18.48
C LYS A 5 18.77 -51.85 -18.21
N ARG A 6 18.74 -50.90 -17.26
CA ARG A 6 17.65 -49.94 -17.05
C ARG A 6 17.76 -48.86 -18.14
N ALA A 7 16.66 -48.59 -18.80
CA ALA A 7 16.50 -47.49 -19.74
C ALA A 7 16.47 -46.16 -18.95
N SER A 8 17.15 -45.13 -19.48
CA SER A 8 17.13 -43.76 -18.99
C SER A 8 15.77 -43.15 -19.19
N ALA A 9 15.24 -42.55 -18.13
CA ALA A 9 14.03 -41.75 -18.18
C ALA A 9 14.28 -40.47 -18.97
N ASN A 10 13.36 -40.16 -19.87
CA ASN A 10 13.27 -38.93 -20.62
C ASN A 10 13.23 -37.72 -19.72
N ASP A 11 14.18 -36.80 -19.90
CA ASP A 11 14.06 -35.41 -19.48
C ASP A 11 13.01 -34.72 -20.36
N GLN A 12 11.79 -34.62 -19.86
CA GLN A 12 10.84 -33.65 -20.36
C GLN A 12 10.98 -32.36 -19.51
N PRO A 13 10.99 -31.17 -20.13
CA PRO A 13 11.02 -29.93 -19.38
C PRO A 13 9.75 -29.85 -18.56
N ILE A 14 9.92 -29.68 -17.25
CA ILE A 14 8.83 -29.42 -16.30
C ILE A 14 8.25 -28.05 -16.67
N GLY A 15 7.15 -28.07 -17.43
CA GLY A 15 6.32 -26.89 -17.60
C GLY A 15 5.87 -26.45 -16.20
N VAL A 16 6.19 -25.23 -15.83
CA VAL A 16 5.69 -24.59 -14.61
C VAL A 16 4.18 -24.44 -14.79
N GLY A 17 3.45 -25.50 -14.48
CA GLY A 17 2.00 -25.48 -14.44
C GLY A 17 1.56 -24.59 -13.30
N LEU A 18 0.75 -23.58 -13.61
CA LEU A 18 0.05 -22.76 -12.64
C LEU A 18 -0.59 -23.67 -11.58
N THR A 19 -0.35 -23.39 -10.32
CA THR A 19 -0.93 -24.18 -9.23
C THR A 19 -2.45 -24.12 -9.29
N THR A 20 -3.13 -25.16 -8.81
CA THR A 20 -4.61 -25.26 -8.79
C THR A 20 -5.28 -24.07 -8.07
N LYS A 21 -4.54 -23.37 -7.21
CA LYS A 21 -4.95 -22.10 -6.56
C LYS A 21 -4.92 -20.91 -7.55
N GLN A 22 -3.97 -20.89 -8.48
CA GLN A 22 -3.86 -19.84 -9.51
C GLN A 22 -4.94 -20.00 -10.61
N MET A 23 -5.34 -21.25 -10.92
CA MET A 23 -6.42 -21.51 -11.88
C MET A 23 -7.83 -21.15 -11.37
N LYS A 24 -8.02 -21.01 -10.04
CA LYS A 24 -9.34 -20.71 -9.44
C LYS A 24 -9.65 -19.21 -9.30
N ARG A 25 -8.72 -18.31 -9.57
CA ARG A 25 -8.93 -16.86 -9.49
C ARG A 25 -9.30 -16.29 -10.86
N LYS A 26 -10.54 -16.48 -11.31
CA LYS A 26 -11.14 -15.55 -12.25
C LYS A 26 -11.32 -14.23 -11.49
N LYS A 27 -10.47 -13.25 -11.73
CA LYS A 27 -10.67 -11.89 -11.27
C LYS A 27 -11.91 -11.35 -12.01
N PRO A 28 -13.05 -11.12 -11.36
CA PRO A 28 -14.26 -10.66 -12.04
C PRO A 28 -14.20 -9.18 -12.43
N LEU A 29 -13.14 -8.48 -12.04
CA LEU A 29 -12.91 -7.07 -12.30
C LEU A 29 -11.58 -6.92 -13.04
N SER A 30 -11.61 -6.23 -14.18
CA SER A 30 -10.40 -5.80 -14.87
C SER A 30 -10.05 -4.37 -14.50
N SER A 31 -8.79 -3.98 -14.71
CA SER A 31 -8.30 -2.60 -14.54
C SER A 31 -9.06 -1.58 -15.41
N GLY A 32 -9.76 -2.03 -16.46
CA GLY A 32 -10.57 -1.19 -17.33
C GLY A 32 -11.79 -0.55 -16.68
N TYR A 33 -12.17 -0.97 -15.46
CA TYR A 33 -13.23 -0.30 -14.69
C TYR A 33 -12.71 0.86 -13.82
N LEU A 34 -11.40 1.05 -13.72
CA LEU A 34 -10.81 2.19 -13.04
C LEU A 34 -10.90 3.43 -13.94
N VAL A 35 -11.19 4.58 -13.35
CA VAL A 35 -11.09 5.86 -14.03
C VAL A 35 -9.64 6.15 -14.38
N ASP A 36 -9.41 6.94 -15.42
CA ASP A 36 -8.07 7.44 -15.70
C ASP A 36 -7.73 8.58 -14.72
N ILE A 37 -6.58 8.48 -14.11
CA ILE A 37 -6.07 9.47 -13.17
C ILE A 37 -4.72 9.95 -13.67
N ASP A 38 -4.65 11.25 -13.97
CA ASP A 38 -3.43 11.93 -14.37
C ASP A 38 -2.75 12.61 -13.19
N PRO A 39 -1.42 12.67 -13.16
CA PRO A 39 -0.68 13.42 -12.16
C PRO A 39 -0.95 14.92 -12.30
N LEU A 40 -1.23 15.59 -11.17
CA LEU A 40 -1.55 17.02 -11.11
C LEU A 40 -0.30 17.91 -10.89
N ASN A 41 0.82 17.30 -10.50
CA ASN A 41 2.10 17.99 -10.30
C ASN A 41 3.29 17.07 -10.61
N ASP A 42 4.50 17.63 -10.61
CA ASP A 42 5.71 16.89 -10.99
C ASP A 42 6.08 15.77 -10.01
N ASN A 43 5.86 15.96 -8.71
CA ASN A 43 6.11 14.92 -7.71
C ASN A 43 5.12 13.74 -7.83
N GLN A 44 3.86 14.02 -8.15
CA GLN A 44 2.91 12.97 -8.50
C GLN A 44 3.34 12.23 -9.77
N LYS A 45 3.80 12.95 -10.80
CA LYS A 45 4.32 12.35 -12.03
C LYS A 45 5.55 11.48 -11.77
N ARG A 46 6.47 11.95 -10.92
CA ARG A 46 7.62 11.16 -10.47
C ARG A 46 7.19 9.89 -9.76
N LEU A 47 6.20 9.97 -8.88
CA LEU A 47 5.65 8.81 -8.17
C LEU A 47 5.11 7.76 -9.17
N PHE A 48 4.32 8.18 -10.16
CA PHE A 48 3.83 7.29 -11.22
C PHE A 48 4.96 6.62 -11.99
N ASN A 49 5.99 7.37 -12.37
CA ASN A 49 7.11 6.86 -13.15
C ASN A 49 7.94 5.85 -12.34
N SER A 50 8.35 6.22 -11.13
CA SER A 50 9.14 5.34 -10.26
C SER A 50 8.38 4.07 -9.88
N TYR A 51 7.05 4.18 -9.70
CA TYR A 51 6.19 3.02 -9.49
C TYR A 51 6.23 2.07 -10.70
N LYS A 52 6.10 2.59 -11.93
CA LYS A 52 6.15 1.82 -13.19
C LYS A 52 7.53 1.21 -13.45
N GLU A 53 8.60 1.88 -13.03
CA GLU A 53 9.98 1.37 -13.10
C GLU A 53 10.26 0.22 -12.14
N GLY A 54 9.27 -0.18 -11.34
CA GLY A 54 9.41 -1.30 -10.40
C GLY A 54 10.09 -0.94 -9.09
N LYS A 55 10.30 0.34 -8.80
CA LYS A 55 10.89 0.79 -7.53
C LYS A 55 9.93 0.57 -6.36
N HIS A 56 10.50 0.30 -5.19
CA HIS A 56 9.84 0.54 -3.92
C HIS A 56 9.78 2.05 -3.67
N LEU A 57 8.79 2.53 -2.95
CA LEU A 57 8.57 3.97 -2.82
C LEU A 57 8.52 4.44 -1.37
N VAL A 58 9.03 5.65 -1.16
CA VAL A 58 8.72 6.45 0.01
C VAL A 58 8.17 7.78 -0.48
N ALA A 59 6.87 7.99 -0.32
CA ALA A 59 6.19 9.24 -0.62
C ALA A 59 5.88 9.96 0.70
N TYR A 60 6.62 11.00 1.02
CA TYR A 60 6.51 11.70 2.30
C TYR A 60 6.39 13.22 2.12
N GLY A 61 5.96 13.94 3.15
CA GLY A 61 5.83 15.39 3.15
C GLY A 61 4.38 15.85 3.29
N CYS A 62 4.09 17.07 2.86
CA CYS A 62 2.85 17.79 3.14
C CYS A 62 1.58 16.97 2.97
N ALA A 63 0.64 17.14 3.89
CA ALA A 63 -0.69 16.55 3.78
C ALA A 63 -1.46 17.11 2.56
N GLY A 64 -2.41 16.34 2.04
CA GLY A 64 -3.27 16.78 0.94
C GLY A 64 -2.64 16.80 -0.44
N THR A 65 -1.48 16.15 -0.64
CA THR A 65 -0.75 16.07 -1.91
C THR A 65 -1.07 14.82 -2.74
N GLY A 66 -1.95 13.93 -2.24
CA GLY A 66 -2.44 12.76 -2.96
C GLY A 66 -1.54 11.52 -2.90
N LYS A 67 -0.51 11.48 -2.03
CA LYS A 67 0.44 10.35 -1.90
C LYS A 67 -0.25 8.98 -1.83
N THR A 68 -1.05 8.77 -0.79
CA THR A 68 -1.76 7.51 -0.56
C THR A 68 -2.75 7.20 -1.66
N PHE A 69 -3.46 8.22 -2.16
CA PHE A 69 -4.44 8.07 -3.23
C PHE A 69 -3.79 7.53 -4.51
N ILE A 70 -2.72 8.16 -5.00
CA ILE A 70 -2.02 7.75 -6.23
C ILE A 70 -1.37 6.38 -6.05
N THR A 71 -0.77 6.12 -4.88
CA THR A 71 -0.16 4.82 -4.60
C THR A 71 -1.21 3.71 -4.63
N LEU A 72 -2.37 3.93 -4.01
CA LEU A 72 -3.48 2.98 -4.01
C LEU A 72 -4.07 2.77 -5.41
N PHE A 73 -4.18 3.85 -6.21
CA PHE A 73 -4.63 3.75 -7.60
C PHE A 73 -3.71 2.86 -8.45
N ASN A 74 -2.40 3.10 -8.40
CA ASN A 74 -1.44 2.28 -9.13
C ASN A 74 -1.47 0.82 -8.65
N ALA A 75 -1.59 0.60 -7.34
CA ALA A 75 -1.69 -0.73 -6.76
C ALA A 75 -2.96 -1.48 -7.22
N LEU A 76 -4.10 -0.79 -7.27
CA LEU A 76 -5.35 -1.38 -7.80
C LEU A 76 -5.22 -1.72 -9.28
N LYS A 77 -4.60 -0.84 -10.07
CA LYS A 77 -4.37 -1.08 -11.49
C LYS A 77 -3.55 -2.36 -11.71
N ASP A 78 -2.48 -2.52 -10.96
CA ASP A 78 -1.62 -3.70 -11.05
C ASP A 78 -2.31 -4.98 -10.54
N VAL A 79 -2.98 -4.93 -9.38
CA VAL A 79 -3.64 -6.11 -8.81
C VAL A 79 -4.83 -6.58 -9.66
N LEU A 80 -5.45 -5.70 -10.42
CA LEU A 80 -6.54 -6.02 -11.33
C LEU A 80 -6.06 -6.41 -12.74
N ASP A 81 -4.79 -6.24 -13.05
CA ASP A 81 -4.18 -6.67 -14.31
C ASP A 81 -3.64 -8.10 -14.16
N GLU A 82 -4.13 -9.00 -15.00
CA GLU A 82 -3.71 -10.42 -15.03
C GLU A 82 -2.25 -10.62 -15.47
N ASN A 83 -1.65 -9.62 -16.12
CA ASN A 83 -0.28 -9.68 -16.62
C ASN A 83 0.76 -9.28 -15.56
N THR A 84 0.35 -8.87 -14.38
CA THR A 84 1.24 -8.55 -13.26
C THR A 84 1.33 -9.70 -12.28
N PRO A 85 2.43 -9.83 -11.52
CA PRO A 85 2.55 -10.86 -10.49
C PRO A 85 1.76 -10.55 -9.23
N TYR A 86 1.19 -9.34 -9.12
CA TYR A 86 0.53 -8.89 -7.90
C TYR A 86 -0.89 -9.43 -7.77
N GLU A 87 -1.16 -10.10 -6.67
CA GLU A 87 -2.45 -10.69 -6.40
C GLU A 87 -3.30 -9.86 -5.43
N ARG A 88 -2.65 -9.08 -4.55
CA ARG A 88 -3.32 -8.39 -3.44
C ARG A 88 -2.61 -7.13 -2.98
N ILE A 89 -3.39 -6.24 -2.39
CA ILE A 89 -2.92 -5.04 -1.71
C ILE A 89 -3.03 -5.27 -0.20
N TYR A 90 -1.94 -5.06 0.52
CA TYR A 90 -1.95 -4.93 1.97
C TYR A 90 -1.90 -3.45 2.34
N LEU A 91 -2.97 -2.95 2.94
CA LEU A 91 -3.01 -1.61 3.54
C LEU A 91 -2.62 -1.75 5.01
N VAL A 92 -1.44 -1.27 5.35
CA VAL A 92 -0.88 -1.32 6.70
C VAL A 92 -0.93 0.08 7.29
N ARG A 93 -1.55 0.21 8.45
CA ARG A 93 -1.59 1.45 9.21
C ARG A 93 -1.40 1.17 10.68
N SER A 94 -0.76 2.10 11.40
CA SER A 94 -0.74 2.07 12.86
C SER A 94 -2.16 2.25 13.41
N LEU A 95 -2.55 1.39 14.32
CA LEU A 95 -3.77 1.53 15.10
C LEU A 95 -3.48 2.30 16.42
N VAL A 96 -2.58 3.28 16.40
CA VAL A 96 -2.41 4.15 17.56
C VAL A 96 -3.78 4.79 17.81
N ALA A 97 -4.37 4.46 18.96
CA ALA A 97 -5.59 5.09 19.41
C ALA A 97 -5.30 6.59 19.54
N THR A 98 -5.66 7.36 18.54
CA THR A 98 -5.75 8.81 18.71
C THR A 98 -6.67 9.04 19.92
N ARG A 99 -6.35 10.02 20.77
CA ARG A 99 -7.08 10.29 22.02
C ARG A 99 -8.60 10.39 21.82
N GLU A 100 -9.05 10.60 20.60
CA GLU A 100 -10.45 10.71 20.20
C GLU A 100 -11.21 9.38 20.08
N ILE A 101 -10.51 8.23 19.91
CA ILE A 101 -11.15 6.91 19.72
C ILE A 101 -11.01 6.04 20.99
N GLY A 102 -10.67 6.62 22.11
CA GLY A 102 -10.25 5.96 23.36
C GLY A 102 -11.23 4.99 23.99
N PHE A 103 -12.51 4.95 23.66
CA PHE A 103 -13.51 4.03 24.21
C PHE A 103 -14.72 3.86 23.27
N LEU A 104 -14.46 3.48 21.99
CA LEU A 104 -15.58 2.97 21.22
C LEU A 104 -15.92 1.55 21.73
N PRO A 105 -17.17 1.31 22.18
CA PRO A 105 -17.63 -0.03 22.45
C PRO A 105 -17.67 -0.83 21.14
N GLY A 106 -17.14 -2.03 21.13
CA GLY A 106 -17.12 -2.90 19.96
C GLY A 106 -15.90 -3.82 19.94
N SER A 107 -15.97 -4.84 19.11
CA SER A 107 -14.87 -5.79 18.88
C SER A 107 -13.68 -5.10 18.20
N HIS A 108 -12.52 -5.75 18.18
CA HIS A 108 -11.37 -5.28 17.42
C HIS A 108 -11.68 -5.15 15.92
N GLU A 109 -12.62 -5.94 15.40
CA GLU A 109 -13.06 -5.92 14.02
C GLU A 109 -13.90 -4.66 13.72
N ASP A 110 -14.82 -4.28 14.62
CA ASP A 110 -15.63 -3.06 14.47
C ASP A 110 -14.76 -1.80 14.46
N LYS A 111 -13.70 -1.78 15.26
CA LYS A 111 -12.72 -0.68 15.27
C LYS A 111 -11.89 -0.62 14.01
N ALA A 112 -11.50 -1.79 13.47
CA ALA A 112 -10.74 -1.87 12.23
C ALA A 112 -11.55 -1.33 11.03
N ASP A 113 -12.87 -1.52 11.01
CA ASP A 113 -13.72 -1.05 9.91
C ASP A 113 -13.77 0.48 9.81
N ILE A 114 -13.71 1.20 10.93
CA ILE A 114 -13.66 2.67 10.93
C ILE A 114 -12.38 3.19 10.22
N TYR A 115 -11.25 2.55 10.45
CA TYR A 115 -9.99 2.91 9.80
C TYR A 115 -9.96 2.60 8.30
N GLN A 116 -10.87 1.75 7.81
CA GLN A 116 -10.98 1.41 6.39
C GLN A 116 -11.80 2.44 5.60
N ILE A 117 -12.65 3.24 6.25
CA ILE A 117 -13.56 4.20 5.60
C ILE A 117 -12.83 5.15 4.63
N PRO A 118 -11.71 5.79 4.98
CA PRO A 118 -11.01 6.67 4.04
C PRO A 118 -10.57 5.95 2.76
N TYR A 119 -10.05 4.74 2.88
CA TYR A 119 -9.61 3.95 1.73
C TYR A 119 -10.79 3.46 0.89
N LYS A 120 -11.89 3.05 1.53
CA LYS A 120 -13.13 2.70 0.83
C LYS A 120 -13.64 3.87 0.00
N ASN A 121 -13.59 5.10 0.54
CA ASN A 121 -13.98 6.31 -0.19
C ASN A 121 -13.02 6.60 -1.36
N MET A 122 -11.70 6.39 -1.20
CA MET A 122 -10.75 6.50 -2.31
C MET A 122 -11.06 5.49 -3.41
N VAL A 123 -11.29 4.21 -3.06
CA VAL A 123 -11.68 3.17 -4.02
C VAL A 123 -13.00 3.53 -4.72
N LYS A 124 -13.99 4.05 -3.98
CA LYS A 124 -15.26 4.51 -4.56
C LYS A 124 -15.07 5.58 -5.63
N TYR A 125 -14.19 6.54 -5.36
CA TYR A 125 -13.84 7.57 -6.34
C TYR A 125 -13.16 6.98 -7.57
N MET A 126 -12.25 6.01 -7.39
CA MET A 126 -11.48 5.41 -8.47
C MET A 126 -12.32 4.57 -9.43
N PHE A 127 -13.42 3.99 -8.98
CA PHE A 127 -14.28 3.16 -9.82
C PHE A 127 -15.52 3.89 -10.37
N GLN A 128 -15.93 5.02 -9.81
CA GLN A 128 -17.09 5.81 -10.24
C GLN A 128 -18.32 4.98 -10.67
N MET A 129 -18.73 4.06 -9.80
CA MET A 129 -19.85 3.16 -10.08
C MET A 129 -21.18 3.93 -10.20
N PRO A 130 -22.15 3.45 -11.00
CA PRO A 130 -23.44 4.12 -11.23
C PRO A 130 -24.26 4.34 -9.97
N SER A 131 -24.18 3.45 -9.01
CA SER A 131 -24.90 3.56 -7.74
C SER A 131 -24.04 3.12 -6.55
N ASP A 132 -24.45 3.51 -5.36
CA ASP A 132 -23.81 3.06 -4.12
C ASP A 132 -23.95 1.55 -3.92
N ALA A 133 -25.06 0.95 -4.35
CA ALA A 133 -25.29 -0.49 -4.29
C ALA A 133 -24.29 -1.26 -5.18
N ASP A 134 -24.04 -0.77 -6.40
CA ASP A 134 -23.06 -1.36 -7.32
C ASP A 134 -21.66 -1.26 -6.73
N PHE A 135 -21.32 -0.14 -6.11
CA PHE A 135 -20.05 0.03 -5.43
C PHE A 135 -19.90 -0.93 -4.24
N GLU A 136 -20.91 -1.08 -3.39
CA GLU A 136 -20.84 -2.02 -2.26
C GLU A 136 -20.63 -3.46 -2.73
N MET A 137 -21.27 -3.88 -3.81
CA MET A 137 -21.08 -5.19 -4.42
C MET A 137 -19.66 -5.35 -4.96
N LEU A 138 -19.13 -4.34 -5.68
CA LEU A 138 -17.76 -4.32 -6.19
C LEU A 138 -16.75 -4.41 -5.04
N TYR A 139 -16.90 -3.58 -4.02
CA TYR A 139 -16.00 -3.53 -2.87
C TYR A 139 -16.05 -4.81 -2.05
N GLY A 140 -17.23 -5.38 -1.88
CA GLY A 140 -17.44 -6.71 -1.27
C GLY A 140 -16.70 -7.81 -2.04
N ASN A 141 -16.70 -7.76 -3.38
CA ASN A 141 -15.94 -8.69 -4.21
C ASN A 141 -14.41 -8.51 -4.04
N LEU A 142 -13.91 -7.27 -4.00
CA LEU A 142 -12.49 -7.01 -3.74
C LEU A 142 -12.03 -7.55 -2.38
N LYS A 143 -12.86 -7.43 -1.35
CA LYS A 143 -12.59 -7.98 -0.01
C LYS A 143 -12.65 -9.52 0.00
N SER A 144 -13.71 -10.11 -0.57
CA SER A 144 -13.90 -11.58 -0.58
C SER A 144 -12.84 -12.33 -1.39
N GLN A 145 -12.31 -11.69 -2.43
CA GLN A 145 -11.18 -12.21 -3.21
C GLN A 145 -9.83 -11.91 -2.58
N GLU A 146 -9.82 -11.23 -1.45
CA GLU A 146 -8.60 -10.78 -0.79
C GLU A 146 -7.72 -9.84 -1.64
N SER A 147 -8.29 -9.19 -2.65
CA SER A 147 -7.57 -8.23 -3.47
C SER A 147 -7.15 -6.98 -2.68
N ILE A 148 -7.91 -6.62 -1.64
CA ILE A 148 -7.55 -5.59 -0.67
C ILE A 148 -7.67 -6.18 0.73
N LYS A 149 -6.60 -6.06 1.52
CA LYS A 149 -6.54 -6.47 2.93
C LYS A 149 -6.05 -5.33 3.79
N PHE A 150 -6.72 -5.12 4.92
CA PHE A 150 -6.28 -4.19 5.93
C PHE A 150 -5.56 -4.94 7.04
N TRP A 151 -4.34 -4.51 7.36
CA TRP A 151 -3.55 -5.14 8.39
C TRP A 151 -3.02 -4.10 9.38
N SER A 152 -3.10 -4.42 10.65
CA SER A 152 -2.32 -3.73 11.67
C SER A 152 -0.92 -4.34 11.77
N THR A 153 0.03 -3.57 12.28
CA THR A 153 1.41 -4.02 12.50
C THR A 153 1.52 -5.29 13.35
N SER A 154 0.53 -5.52 14.22
CA SER A 154 0.47 -6.71 15.10
C SER A 154 0.25 -8.01 14.34
N PHE A 155 -0.42 -8.00 13.20
CA PHE A 155 -0.73 -9.20 12.40
C PHE A 155 0.37 -9.60 11.41
N LEU A 156 1.40 -8.77 11.23
CA LEU A 156 2.48 -9.02 10.29
C LEU A 156 3.52 -10.02 10.80
N ARG A 157 3.56 -10.29 12.10
CA ARG A 157 4.56 -11.18 12.69
C ARG A 157 4.38 -12.62 12.21
N GLY A 158 5.45 -13.22 11.67
CA GLY A 158 5.48 -14.62 11.27
C GLY A 158 4.91 -14.93 9.87
N THR A 159 4.56 -13.90 9.08
CA THR A 159 4.11 -14.07 7.68
C THR A 159 5.09 -13.47 6.71
N THR A 160 5.24 -14.09 5.54
CA THR A 160 5.92 -13.52 4.37
C THR A 160 4.86 -13.02 3.41
N LEU A 161 5.08 -11.84 2.83
CA LEU A 161 4.15 -11.21 1.90
C LEU A 161 4.68 -11.42 0.49
N ASP A 162 4.13 -12.40 -0.23
CA ASP A 162 4.49 -12.70 -1.61
C ASP A 162 3.40 -12.25 -2.57
N ASN A 163 3.80 -11.92 -3.82
CA ASN A 163 2.92 -11.52 -4.91
C ASN A 163 1.98 -10.37 -4.52
N ALA A 164 2.49 -9.35 -3.84
CA ALA A 164 1.68 -8.34 -3.20
C ALA A 164 2.21 -6.91 -3.38
N ILE A 165 1.32 -5.96 -3.18
CA ILE A 165 1.69 -4.56 -3.01
C ILE A 165 1.34 -4.17 -1.58
N VAL A 166 2.36 -3.75 -0.83
CA VAL A 166 2.23 -3.34 0.57
C VAL A 166 2.25 -1.81 0.62
N ILE A 167 1.18 -1.21 1.08
CA ILE A 167 1.09 0.25 1.29
C ILE A 167 1.06 0.49 2.80
N VAL A 168 2.13 1.10 3.30
CA VAL A 168 2.25 1.50 4.70
C VAL A 168 1.86 2.96 4.78
N ASP A 169 0.64 3.22 5.22
CA ASP A 169 0.10 4.58 5.30
C ASP A 169 0.30 5.19 6.69
N GLU A 170 0.50 6.50 6.74
CA GLU A 170 0.84 7.24 7.95
C GLU A 170 2.04 6.63 8.69
N PHE A 171 3.08 6.25 7.92
CA PHE A 171 4.24 5.52 8.47
C PHE A 171 4.98 6.30 9.55
N GLN A 172 4.84 7.62 9.61
CA GLN A 172 5.42 8.47 10.68
C GLN A 172 4.85 8.15 12.08
N ASN A 173 3.73 7.44 12.15
CA ASN A 173 3.12 7.00 13.40
C ASN A 173 3.58 5.59 13.84
N LEU A 174 4.51 4.99 13.09
CA LEU A 174 5.16 3.72 13.42
C LEU A 174 6.53 3.96 14.04
N ASN A 175 6.89 3.17 15.04
CA ASN A 175 8.25 3.18 15.55
C ASN A 175 9.21 2.36 14.66
N PHE A 176 10.52 2.48 14.89
CA PHE A 176 11.54 1.79 14.09
C PHE A 176 11.33 0.27 14.03
N HIS A 177 11.00 -0.37 15.15
CA HIS A 177 10.80 -1.82 15.20
C HIS A 177 9.58 -2.28 14.41
N GLU A 178 8.53 -1.48 14.34
CA GLU A 178 7.35 -1.76 13.52
C GLU A 178 7.70 -1.63 12.04
N LEU A 179 8.41 -0.56 11.64
CA LEU A 179 8.87 -0.34 10.26
C LEU A 179 9.83 -1.45 9.80
N ASP A 180 10.81 -1.82 10.64
CA ASP A 180 11.73 -2.93 10.41
C ASP A 180 10.98 -4.27 10.28
N SER A 181 10.01 -4.49 11.17
CA SER A 181 9.18 -5.70 11.11
C SER A 181 8.38 -5.80 9.81
N ILE A 182 7.88 -4.68 9.26
CA ILE A 182 7.13 -4.67 8.00
C ILE A 182 8.06 -4.96 6.82
N ILE A 183 9.18 -4.24 6.70
CA ILE A 183 10.07 -4.35 5.55
C ILE A 183 10.71 -5.74 5.46
N THR A 184 11.00 -6.36 6.60
CA THR A 184 11.57 -7.72 6.68
C THR A 184 10.56 -8.83 6.35
N ARG A 185 9.27 -8.51 6.10
CA ARG A 185 8.23 -9.45 5.64
C ARG A 185 7.99 -9.41 4.14
N VAL A 186 8.61 -8.47 3.45
CA VAL A 186 8.52 -8.36 1.99
C VAL A 186 9.14 -9.61 1.37
N GLY A 187 8.34 -10.37 0.63
CA GLY A 187 8.73 -11.61 -0.03
C GLY A 187 8.91 -11.44 -1.54
N GLU A 188 8.80 -12.55 -2.27
CA GLU A 188 8.97 -12.56 -3.73
C GLU A 188 7.84 -11.80 -4.43
N ASN A 189 8.16 -11.15 -5.55
CA ASN A 189 7.21 -10.38 -6.36
C ASN A 189 6.40 -9.39 -5.53
N THR A 190 7.02 -8.73 -4.57
CA THR A 190 6.32 -7.79 -3.69
C THR A 190 6.90 -6.39 -3.82
N LYS A 191 6.01 -5.41 -3.93
CA LYS A 191 6.33 -3.99 -3.93
C LYS A 191 5.90 -3.39 -2.59
N ILE A 192 6.74 -2.55 -1.98
CA ILE A 192 6.39 -1.81 -0.77
C ILE A 192 6.44 -0.32 -1.01
N CYS A 193 5.43 0.39 -0.50
CA CYS A 193 5.27 1.83 -0.61
C CYS A 193 4.95 2.40 0.77
N PHE A 194 5.78 3.31 1.26
CA PHE A 194 5.54 4.06 2.49
C PHE A 194 4.94 5.42 2.12
N CYS A 195 3.80 5.75 2.71
CA CYS A 195 3.11 7.03 2.53
C CYS A 195 2.93 7.71 3.90
N GLY A 196 3.25 9.00 3.98
CA GLY A 196 3.06 9.72 5.24
C GLY A 196 3.64 11.12 5.25
N ASP A 197 3.57 11.76 6.41
CA ASP A 197 4.18 13.07 6.65
C ASP A 197 5.14 12.99 7.85
N ALA A 198 6.43 12.89 7.57
CA ALA A 198 7.46 12.79 8.60
C ALA A 198 7.54 14.02 9.53
N ARG A 199 6.89 15.14 9.15
CA ARG A 199 6.79 16.35 9.98
C ARG A 199 5.64 16.26 11.00
N GLN A 200 4.59 15.49 10.70
CA GLN A 200 3.41 15.30 11.52
C GLN A 200 3.45 13.91 12.18
N SER A 201 4.27 13.76 13.21
CA SER A 201 4.30 12.50 13.96
C SER A 201 3.53 12.65 15.27
N ASP A 202 2.55 11.78 15.50
CA ASP A 202 1.83 11.64 16.77
C ASP A 202 2.70 10.97 17.85
N LEU A 203 3.94 10.59 17.52
CA LEU A 203 4.90 10.01 18.45
C LEU A 203 5.43 11.10 19.40
N ASN A 204 5.12 10.95 20.69
CA ASN A 204 5.45 11.93 21.72
C ASN A 204 6.89 11.80 22.25
N LYS A 205 7.58 10.70 21.96
CA LYS A 205 8.92 10.43 22.48
C LYS A 205 9.98 10.77 21.45
N ALA A 206 11.00 11.53 21.87
CA ALA A 206 12.12 11.91 21.00
C ALA A 206 12.81 10.70 20.37
N ASN A 207 12.95 9.57 21.08
CA ASN A 207 13.56 8.35 20.58
C ASN A 207 12.74 7.70 19.46
N GLU A 208 11.42 7.84 19.46
CA GLU A 208 10.55 7.29 18.41
C GLU A 208 10.65 8.11 17.13
N ARG A 209 10.76 9.45 17.24
CA ARG A 209 11.03 10.35 16.12
C ARG A 209 12.39 10.07 15.48
N ASN A 210 13.42 9.85 16.30
CA ASN A 210 14.75 9.49 15.81
C ASN A 210 14.72 8.18 15.01
N GLY A 211 13.91 7.20 15.42
CA GLY A 211 13.76 5.93 14.70
C GLY A 211 13.24 6.08 13.27
N ILE A 212 12.35 7.04 12.99
CA ILE A 212 11.87 7.33 11.62
C ILE A 212 13.00 7.91 10.78
N VAL A 213 13.79 8.83 11.33
CA VAL A 213 14.93 9.43 10.64
C VAL A 213 15.97 8.36 10.30
N ASP A 214 16.28 7.47 11.22
CA ASP A 214 17.21 6.36 11.01
C ASP A 214 16.69 5.40 9.94
N PHE A 215 15.42 5.05 9.97
CA PHE A 215 14.78 4.23 8.94
C PHE A 215 14.87 4.88 7.55
N MET A 216 14.53 6.16 7.43
CA MET A 216 14.66 6.92 6.19
C MET A 216 16.10 6.96 5.68
N ASN A 217 17.09 7.11 6.58
CA ASN A 217 18.49 7.11 6.22
C ASN A 217 18.98 5.74 5.72
N ILE A 218 18.41 4.65 6.21
CA ILE A 218 18.66 3.31 5.69
C ILE A 218 18.10 3.18 4.28
N LEU A 219 16.80 3.57 4.08
CA LEU A 219 16.15 3.46 2.77
C LEU A 219 16.84 4.31 1.69
N ARG A 220 17.40 5.49 2.04
CA ARG A 220 18.19 6.33 1.12
C ARG A 220 19.43 5.63 0.57
N LYS A 221 19.96 4.64 1.27
CA LYS A 221 21.12 3.85 0.83
C LYS A 221 20.73 2.66 -0.06
N MET A 222 19.43 2.38 -0.21
CA MET A 222 18.94 1.25 -0.97
C MET A 222 18.54 1.68 -2.38
N PRO A 223 19.24 1.24 -3.45
CA PRO A 223 18.99 1.67 -4.82
C PRO A 223 17.63 1.18 -5.36
N SER A 224 17.01 0.21 -4.69
CA SER A 224 15.68 -0.30 -5.00
C SER A 224 14.55 0.64 -4.57
N PHE A 225 14.84 1.65 -3.74
CA PHE A 225 13.87 2.66 -3.31
C PHE A 225 14.01 3.95 -4.11
N ASP A 226 12.87 4.58 -4.44
CA ASP A 226 12.82 6.01 -4.76
C ASP A 226 12.09 6.75 -3.63
N ILE A 227 12.68 7.87 -3.22
CA ILE A 227 12.21 8.69 -2.10
C ILE A 227 11.76 10.03 -2.67
N ILE A 228 10.46 10.31 -2.55
CA ILE A 228 9.80 11.47 -3.14
C ILE A 228 9.25 12.34 -2.01
N GLU A 229 9.76 13.56 -1.92
CA GLU A 229 9.29 14.55 -0.96
C GLU A 229 8.23 15.44 -1.61
N PHE A 230 7.09 15.55 -0.96
CA PHE A 230 5.99 16.42 -1.35
C PHE A 230 5.99 17.69 -0.51
N GLU A 231 6.02 18.82 -1.17
CA GLU A 231 6.07 20.14 -0.55
C GLU A 231 4.69 20.83 -0.55
N THR A 232 4.64 22.06 -0.06
CA THR A 232 3.40 22.88 0.00
C THR A 232 2.83 23.17 -1.38
N ASP A 233 3.69 23.27 -2.40
CA ASP A 233 3.26 23.53 -3.78
C ASP A 233 2.54 22.33 -4.41
N ASP A 234 2.82 21.13 -3.89
CA ASP A 234 2.18 19.88 -4.35
C ASP A 234 0.77 19.68 -3.78
N ILE A 235 0.28 20.56 -2.91
CA ILE A 235 -1.04 20.43 -2.29
C ILE A 235 -2.14 20.57 -3.35
N VAL A 236 -2.95 19.51 -3.50
CA VAL A 236 -4.06 19.40 -4.49
C VAL A 236 -5.42 19.49 -3.79
N ARG A 237 -5.55 20.31 -2.78
CA ARG A 237 -6.80 20.57 -2.05
C ARG A 237 -7.44 21.88 -2.49
N SER A 238 -8.70 22.12 -2.09
CA SER A 238 -9.39 23.40 -2.31
C SER A 238 -8.60 24.58 -1.72
N GLY A 239 -8.79 25.78 -2.26
CA GLY A 239 -8.03 26.95 -1.87
C GLY A 239 -7.97 27.19 -0.37
N LEU A 240 -9.12 27.14 0.35
CA LEU A 240 -9.17 27.32 1.79
C LEU A 240 -8.36 26.25 2.55
N VAL A 241 -8.43 24.99 2.13
CA VAL A 241 -7.70 23.89 2.81
C VAL A 241 -6.20 24.03 2.56
N LYS A 242 -5.79 24.39 1.35
CA LYS A 242 -4.39 24.68 1.01
C LYS A 242 -3.86 25.84 1.84
N GLU A 243 -4.58 26.96 1.88
CA GLU A 243 -4.22 28.13 2.68
C GLU A 243 -4.06 27.81 4.16
N TYR A 244 -4.98 27.05 4.74
CA TYR A 244 -4.88 26.61 6.14
C TYR A 244 -3.65 25.73 6.39
N ILE A 245 -3.35 24.77 5.50
CA ILE A 245 -2.19 23.88 5.67
C ILE A 245 -0.88 24.69 5.59
N VAL A 246 -0.79 25.62 4.66
CA VAL A 246 0.38 26.51 4.52
C VAL A 246 0.56 27.36 5.77
N ALA A 247 -0.50 28.05 6.20
CA ALA A 247 -0.45 28.89 7.40
C ALA A 247 -0.10 28.08 8.67
N LYS A 248 -0.58 26.86 8.79
CA LYS A 248 -0.24 25.95 9.89
C LYS A 248 1.25 25.62 9.91
N ILE A 249 1.83 25.32 8.75
CA ILE A 249 3.26 25.03 8.60
C ILE A 249 4.11 26.25 8.92
N GLU A 250 3.73 27.43 8.42
CA GLU A 250 4.41 28.70 8.72
C GLU A 250 4.38 29.07 10.20
N ALA A 251 3.31 28.69 10.91
CA ALA A 251 3.18 28.86 12.36
C ALA A 251 3.95 27.80 13.17
N GLY A 252 4.61 26.83 12.52
CA GLY A 252 5.46 25.82 13.17
C GLY A 252 4.69 24.61 13.78
N PHE A 253 3.46 24.34 13.28
CA PHE A 253 2.62 23.22 13.70
C PHE A 253 2.67 22.04 12.72
#